data_56127d8d100b432085f3bd7b5c93a43a
#
_entry.id   56127d8d100b432085f3bd7b5c93a43a
#
_cell.length_a   1.000
_cell.length_b   1.000
_cell.length_c   1.000
_cell.angle_alpha   90.00
_cell.angle_beta   90.00
_cell.angle_gamma   90.00
#
_symmetry.space_group_name_H-M   'P 1'
#
loop_
_entity.id
_entity.type
_entity.pdbx_description
1 polymer ?
#
loop_
_entity_poly.entity_id
_entity_poly.type
_entity_poly.pdbx_seq_one_letter_code
_entity_poly.pdbx_strand_id
1 'polypeptide(L)'
;MHMLRTALLTLVAVPLVALAAEKTPAPAKAAAATSDCHHPAEAKSPEAAKDANTGWTLTRGEPLKGAPSVKLAELLAKPQAHDGKSVRVEGQVRKACEKKGCWMELAQDAKSPGVRVTFKDYGFFVPLDSAGSQARVEGVVKVAELSDAHAKHYEAEGAIVPRGTDGKPREIQLVASGVELRRP
;
A
#
# COMPACT_ATOMS: atom_id res chain seq x y z
N MET A 1 -17.13 51.45 53.52
CA MET A 1 -18.59 51.26 53.48
C MET A 1 -18.85 49.80 53.16
N HIS A 2 -19.47 49.18 54.15
CA HIS A 2 -19.83 47.76 54.22
C HIS A 2 -20.96 47.45 53.22
N MET A 3 -20.93 46.30 52.55
CA MET A 3 -22.16 45.55 52.25
C MET A 3 -21.83 44.08 52.09
N LEU A 4 -22.23 43.43 53.13
CA LEU A 4 -22.49 42.02 53.35
C LEU A 4 -23.62 41.54 52.42
N ARG A 5 -23.47 40.46 51.66
CA ARG A 5 -24.63 39.74 51.10
C ARG A 5 -24.37 38.24 51.15
N THR A 6 -24.96 37.73 52.20
CA THR A 6 -25.65 36.46 52.47
C THR A 6 -25.58 35.33 51.43
N ALA A 7 -25.11 34.21 51.96
CA ALA A 7 -25.20 32.87 51.41
C ALA A 7 -26.65 32.41 51.21
N LEU A 8 -26.91 31.70 50.11
CA LEU A 8 -28.08 30.85 49.99
C LEU A 8 -27.62 29.44 49.57
N LEU A 9 -27.68 28.55 50.55
CA LEU A 9 -27.46 27.12 50.39
C LEU A 9 -28.72 26.53 49.77
N THR A 10 -28.67 26.08 48.54
CA THR A 10 -29.71 25.22 47.99
C THR A 10 -29.25 23.76 47.99
N LEU A 11 -29.85 23.00 48.83
CA LEU A 11 -29.72 21.54 48.96
C LEU A 11 -30.44 20.92 47.75
N VAL A 12 -29.71 20.33 46.80
CA VAL A 12 -30.30 19.54 45.72
C VAL A 12 -30.16 18.06 46.09
N ALA A 13 -31.31 17.44 46.33
CA ALA A 13 -31.41 16.01 46.55
C ALA A 13 -31.12 15.24 45.27
N VAL A 14 -30.12 14.37 45.30
CA VAL A 14 -29.75 13.46 44.19
C VAL A 14 -30.60 12.19 44.35
N PRO A 15 -31.41 11.79 43.36
CA PRO A 15 -32.07 10.47 43.40
C PRO A 15 -31.02 9.39 43.08
N LEU A 16 -31.00 8.38 43.93
CA LEU A 16 -30.26 7.15 43.81
C LEU A 16 -30.83 6.34 42.62
N VAL A 17 -30.20 6.38 41.48
CA VAL A 17 -30.54 5.52 40.35
C VAL A 17 -29.76 4.23 40.49
N ALA A 18 -30.50 3.13 40.55
CA ALA A 18 -30.03 1.76 40.68
C ALA A 18 -29.06 1.41 39.55
N LEU A 19 -27.91 0.86 39.92
CA LEU A 19 -26.87 0.33 39.05
C LEU A 19 -27.38 -0.95 38.39
N ALA A 20 -27.83 -0.86 37.14
CA ALA A 20 -27.93 -2.03 36.28
C ALA A 20 -26.51 -2.32 35.77
N ALA A 21 -25.96 -3.46 36.14
CA ALA A 21 -24.68 -3.95 35.66
C ALA A 21 -24.77 -4.30 34.17
N GLU A 22 -24.47 -3.36 33.31
CA GLU A 22 -24.19 -3.69 31.92
C GLU A 22 -22.81 -4.32 31.83
N LYS A 23 -22.86 -5.56 31.47
CA LYS A 23 -21.72 -6.42 31.16
C LYS A 23 -20.96 -5.84 29.99
N THR A 24 -19.89 -5.11 30.25
CA THR A 24 -18.96 -4.60 29.24
C THR A 24 -18.41 -5.79 28.44
N PRO A 25 -18.57 -5.85 27.13
CA PRO A 25 -17.84 -6.82 26.37
C PRO A 25 -16.35 -6.44 26.41
N ALA A 26 -15.53 -7.41 26.76
CA ALA A 26 -14.07 -7.29 26.74
C ALA A 26 -13.59 -6.73 25.40
N PRO A 27 -12.54 -5.88 25.41
CA PRO A 27 -11.95 -5.40 24.15
C PRO A 27 -11.49 -6.61 23.38
N ALA A 28 -12.05 -6.80 22.20
CA ALA A 28 -11.58 -7.76 21.23
C ALA A 28 -10.09 -7.43 20.99
N LYS A 29 -9.26 -8.37 21.41
CA LYS A 29 -7.83 -8.41 21.13
C LYS A 29 -7.72 -8.19 19.64
N ALA A 30 -7.19 -7.03 19.24
CA ALA A 30 -6.85 -6.75 17.84
C ALA A 30 -5.90 -7.87 17.44
N ALA A 31 -6.43 -8.82 16.68
CA ALA A 31 -5.62 -9.80 16.02
C ALA A 31 -4.70 -9.03 15.10
N ALA A 32 -3.41 -9.10 15.37
CA ALA A 32 -2.41 -8.72 14.43
C ALA A 32 -2.79 -9.42 13.12
N ALA A 33 -3.16 -8.63 12.11
CA ALA A 33 -3.34 -9.12 10.77
C ALA A 33 -1.96 -9.55 10.29
N THR A 34 -1.60 -10.79 10.62
CA THR A 34 -0.66 -11.53 9.81
C THR A 34 -1.30 -11.52 8.43
N SER A 35 -0.67 -10.86 7.49
CA SER A 35 -1.04 -10.91 6.09
C SER A 35 -0.78 -12.34 5.58
N ASP A 36 -1.61 -13.24 6.06
CA ASP A 36 -1.72 -14.58 5.56
C ASP A 36 -2.46 -14.50 4.24
N CYS A 37 -1.75 -14.82 3.16
CA CYS A 37 -2.28 -14.84 1.81
C CYS A 37 -3.31 -15.97 1.64
N HIS A 38 -4.36 -15.99 2.44
CA HIS A 38 -5.48 -16.91 2.29
C HIS A 38 -6.58 -16.25 1.46
N HIS A 39 -6.51 -16.51 0.15
CA HIS A 39 -7.68 -16.41 -0.73
C HIS A 39 -7.95 -17.75 -1.39
N PRO A 40 -9.21 -18.24 -1.35
CA PRO A 40 -9.61 -19.41 -2.11
C PRO A 40 -9.77 -19.02 -3.59
N ALA A 41 -9.38 -19.94 -4.45
CA ALA A 41 -9.56 -20.04 -5.87
C ALA A 41 -8.32 -19.79 -6.72
N GLU A 42 -7.91 -20.89 -7.32
CA GLU A 42 -6.99 -20.96 -8.44
C GLU A 42 -7.48 -20.10 -9.61
N ALA A 43 -6.96 -18.87 -9.71
CA ALA A 43 -6.99 -18.18 -10.98
C ALA A 43 -5.94 -18.85 -11.86
N LYS A 44 -6.39 -19.68 -12.82
CA LYS A 44 -5.54 -20.16 -13.91
C LYS A 44 -4.88 -18.98 -14.56
N SER A 45 -3.57 -18.83 -14.34
CA SER A 45 -2.75 -17.85 -15.03
C SER A 45 -2.85 -18.11 -16.54
N PRO A 46 -3.30 -17.15 -17.35
CA PRO A 46 -3.24 -17.32 -18.80
C PRO A 46 -1.77 -17.42 -19.19
N GLU A 47 -1.44 -18.46 -19.90
CA GLU A 47 -0.12 -18.71 -20.45
C GLU A 47 0.30 -17.58 -21.38
N ALA A 48 1.52 -17.10 -21.20
CA ALA A 48 2.07 -15.91 -21.83
C ALA A 48 2.01 -15.95 -23.35
N ALA A 49 1.28 -15.03 -23.94
CA ALA A 49 1.48 -14.67 -25.32
C ALA A 49 2.85 -13.98 -25.45
N LYS A 50 3.77 -14.59 -26.16
CA LYS A 50 5.06 -14.01 -26.52
C LYS A 50 4.83 -12.88 -27.51
N ASP A 51 4.92 -11.65 -27.05
CA ASP A 51 4.92 -10.50 -27.94
C ASP A 51 6.34 -10.30 -28.50
N ALA A 52 6.57 -10.93 -29.66
CA ALA A 52 7.90 -11.05 -30.28
C ALA A 52 8.49 -9.72 -30.76
N ASN A 53 7.75 -8.61 -30.70
CA ASN A 53 8.14 -7.37 -31.36
C ASN A 53 8.63 -6.26 -30.42
N THR A 54 8.56 -6.42 -29.08
CA THR A 54 8.91 -5.35 -28.12
C THR A 54 10.08 -5.68 -27.20
N GLY A 55 10.64 -6.89 -27.28
CA GLY A 55 11.64 -7.37 -26.32
C GLY A 55 11.06 -7.65 -24.92
N TRP A 56 9.76 -7.47 -24.73
CA TRP A 56 9.05 -7.87 -23.50
C TRP A 56 8.54 -9.30 -23.67
N THR A 57 8.93 -10.16 -22.74
CA THR A 57 8.76 -11.63 -22.89
C THR A 57 7.57 -12.18 -22.13
N LEU A 58 6.93 -11.38 -21.28
CA LEU A 58 5.84 -11.83 -20.44
C LEU A 58 4.85 -10.70 -20.16
N THR A 59 3.58 -10.90 -20.48
CA THR A 59 2.48 -10.00 -20.11
C THR A 59 1.63 -10.63 -19.02
N ARG A 60 1.21 -9.83 -18.04
CA ARG A 60 0.27 -10.22 -16.98
C ARG A 60 -0.79 -9.13 -16.81
N GLY A 61 -2.03 -9.55 -16.50
CA GLY A 61 -3.18 -8.65 -16.43
C GLY A 61 -3.66 -8.21 -17.82
N GLU A 62 -4.17 -7.00 -17.92
CA GLU A 62 -4.62 -6.40 -19.18
C GLU A 62 -3.43 -5.95 -20.05
N PRO A 63 -3.55 -5.95 -21.37
CA PRO A 63 -2.59 -5.28 -22.24
C PRO A 63 -2.44 -3.81 -21.85
N LEU A 64 -1.23 -3.26 -21.96
CA LEU A 64 -1.00 -1.84 -21.68
C LEU A 64 -1.76 -0.98 -22.69
N LYS A 65 -2.49 0.02 -22.19
CA LYS A 65 -3.40 0.87 -22.99
C LYS A 65 -2.77 2.21 -23.40
N GLY A 66 -1.51 2.42 -23.03
CA GLY A 66 -0.79 3.65 -23.38
C GLY A 66 -1.04 4.81 -22.42
N ALA A 67 -1.23 4.54 -21.15
CA ALA A 67 -1.28 5.60 -20.14
C ALA A 67 -0.01 6.48 -20.19
N PRO A 68 -0.09 7.76 -19.77
CA PRO A 68 1.06 8.67 -19.75
C PRO A 68 2.26 8.04 -19.05
N SER A 69 3.42 8.09 -19.72
CA SER A 69 4.66 7.57 -19.15
C SER A 69 5.23 8.54 -18.13
N VAL A 70 5.50 8.04 -16.93
CA VAL A 70 6.13 8.77 -15.83
C VAL A 70 7.42 8.05 -15.45
N LYS A 71 8.51 8.81 -15.34
CA LYS A 71 9.78 8.25 -14.87
C LYS A 71 9.65 7.85 -13.40
N LEU A 72 10.19 6.69 -13.04
CA LEU A 72 10.17 6.21 -11.65
C LEU A 72 10.79 7.23 -10.68
N ALA A 73 11.88 7.90 -11.09
CA ALA A 73 12.50 8.99 -10.32
C ALA A 73 11.54 10.17 -10.06
N GLU A 74 10.75 10.55 -11.05
CA GLU A 74 9.78 11.63 -10.93
C GLU A 74 8.63 11.25 -10.00
N LEU A 75 8.11 10.02 -10.15
CA LEU A 75 7.07 9.47 -9.27
C LEU A 75 7.53 9.44 -7.82
N LEU A 76 8.76 9.01 -7.56
CA LEU A 76 9.36 8.98 -6.22
C LEU A 76 9.60 10.38 -5.65
N ALA A 77 10.01 11.34 -6.49
CA ALA A 77 10.28 12.71 -6.05
C ALA A 77 9.01 13.53 -5.76
N LYS A 78 7.94 13.30 -6.54
CA LYS A 78 6.68 14.07 -6.48
C LYS A 78 5.45 13.16 -6.49
N PRO A 79 5.34 12.21 -5.56
CA PRO A 79 4.29 11.18 -5.59
C PRO A 79 2.88 11.78 -5.53
N GLN A 80 2.68 12.84 -4.75
CA GLN A 80 1.37 13.51 -4.60
C GLN A 80 0.86 14.12 -5.92
N ALA A 81 1.76 14.51 -6.83
CA ALA A 81 1.37 15.04 -8.14
C ALA A 81 0.73 13.97 -9.03
N HIS A 82 0.94 12.71 -8.70
CA HIS A 82 0.46 11.56 -9.47
C HIS A 82 -0.63 10.76 -8.74
N ASP A 83 -0.95 11.11 -7.49
CA ASP A 83 -1.96 10.39 -6.70
C ASP A 83 -3.32 10.38 -7.42
N GLY A 84 -3.96 9.21 -7.48
CA GLY A 84 -5.21 8.94 -8.19
C GLY A 84 -5.09 8.88 -9.72
N LYS A 85 -3.92 9.14 -10.31
CA LYS A 85 -3.75 9.15 -11.76
C LYS A 85 -3.33 7.78 -12.30
N SER A 86 -3.84 7.45 -13.50
CA SER A 86 -3.35 6.30 -14.27
C SER A 86 -2.07 6.70 -14.98
N VAL A 87 -1.01 5.93 -14.78
CA VAL A 87 0.33 6.17 -15.35
C VAL A 87 0.95 4.87 -15.81
N ARG A 88 1.95 4.99 -16.69
CA ARG A 88 2.86 3.91 -17.04
C ARG A 88 4.24 4.21 -16.46
N VAL A 89 4.80 3.25 -15.72
CA VAL A 89 6.11 3.35 -15.08
C VAL A 89 6.98 2.19 -15.52
N GLU A 90 8.25 2.47 -15.76
CA GLU A 90 9.27 1.45 -16.05
C GLU A 90 10.33 1.45 -14.95
N GLY A 91 10.79 0.25 -14.58
CA GLY A 91 11.82 0.08 -13.56
C GLY A 91 12.27 -1.37 -13.42
N GLN A 92 13.27 -1.59 -12.59
CA GLN A 92 13.71 -2.92 -12.23
C GLN A 92 12.86 -3.48 -11.09
N VAL A 93 12.46 -4.73 -11.20
CA VAL A 93 11.83 -5.45 -10.09
C VAL A 93 12.92 -5.77 -9.05
N ARG A 94 12.90 -5.03 -7.94
CA ARG A 94 13.84 -5.27 -6.85
C ARG A 94 13.45 -6.48 -6.02
N LYS A 95 12.16 -6.64 -5.78
CA LYS A 95 11.59 -7.71 -4.97
C LYS A 95 10.20 -8.09 -5.48
N ALA A 96 9.83 -9.34 -5.34
CA ALA A 96 8.48 -9.84 -5.58
C ALA A 96 8.07 -10.78 -4.44
N CYS A 97 6.76 -10.96 -4.27
CA CYS A 97 6.21 -11.89 -3.29
C CYS A 97 6.64 -13.32 -3.63
N GLU A 98 7.46 -13.93 -2.78
CA GLU A 98 8.02 -15.27 -2.99
C GLU A 98 6.97 -16.38 -2.83
N LYS A 99 5.84 -16.11 -2.17
CA LYS A 99 4.78 -17.10 -1.97
C LYS A 99 3.87 -17.26 -3.19
N LYS A 100 3.45 -16.14 -3.81
CA LYS A 100 2.45 -16.16 -4.90
C LYS A 100 2.73 -15.18 -6.03
N GLY A 101 3.70 -14.28 -5.91
CA GLY A 101 3.89 -13.21 -6.87
C GLY A 101 2.77 -12.15 -6.85
N CYS A 102 2.09 -11.98 -5.71
CA CYS A 102 0.91 -11.13 -5.56
C CYS A 102 1.22 -9.62 -5.41
N TRP A 103 2.47 -9.26 -5.29
CA TRP A 103 2.99 -7.90 -5.35
C TRP A 103 4.44 -7.94 -5.82
N MET A 104 4.92 -6.81 -6.29
CA MET A 104 6.33 -6.58 -6.56
C MET A 104 6.72 -5.16 -6.17
N GLU A 105 8.00 -4.87 -6.15
CA GLU A 105 8.54 -3.55 -5.91
C GLU A 105 9.43 -3.12 -7.07
N LEU A 106 9.11 -1.95 -7.64
CA LEU A 106 9.95 -1.32 -8.65
C LEU A 106 10.89 -0.34 -7.98
N ALA A 107 12.17 -0.42 -8.29
CA ALA A 107 13.18 0.53 -7.84
C ALA A 107 14.12 0.90 -9.00
N GLN A 108 14.85 2.02 -8.84
CA GLN A 108 15.89 2.41 -9.80
C GLN A 108 17.11 1.51 -9.63
N ASP A 109 17.41 1.17 -8.40
CA ASP A 109 18.52 0.31 -7.99
C ASP A 109 18.21 -0.36 -6.65
N ALA A 110 19.13 -1.20 -6.17
CA ALA A 110 18.95 -1.98 -4.95
C ALA A 110 18.89 -1.14 -3.65
N LYS A 111 19.34 0.12 -3.69
CA LYS A 111 19.46 1.01 -2.52
C LYS A 111 18.47 2.18 -2.54
N SER A 112 17.79 2.40 -3.66
CA SER A 112 16.80 3.47 -3.80
C SER A 112 15.46 3.07 -3.20
N PRO A 113 14.67 4.04 -2.70
CA PRO A 113 13.26 3.81 -2.39
C PRO A 113 12.52 3.21 -3.58
N GLY A 114 11.54 2.37 -3.30
CA GLY A 114 10.76 1.71 -4.34
C GLY A 114 9.28 2.12 -4.35
N VAL A 115 8.62 1.73 -5.43
CA VAL A 115 7.17 1.81 -5.57
C VAL A 115 6.62 0.39 -5.44
N ARG A 116 5.71 0.20 -4.50
CA ARG A 116 5.01 -1.09 -4.36
C ARG A 116 3.98 -1.22 -5.46
N VAL A 117 4.07 -2.29 -6.22
CA VAL A 117 3.09 -2.64 -7.24
C VAL A 117 2.20 -3.75 -6.69
N THR A 118 0.91 -3.48 -6.62
CA THR A 118 -0.12 -4.48 -6.34
C THR A 118 -0.98 -4.66 -7.59
N PHE A 119 -1.71 -5.74 -7.68
CA PHE A 119 -2.46 -6.07 -8.87
C PHE A 119 -3.95 -5.82 -8.64
N LYS A 120 -4.56 -5.11 -9.60
CA LYS A 120 -5.97 -4.71 -9.53
C LYS A 120 -6.85 -5.92 -9.23
N ASP A 121 -7.69 -5.77 -8.22
CA ASP A 121 -8.68 -6.76 -7.77
C ASP A 121 -8.06 -8.15 -7.47
N TYR A 122 -6.73 -8.21 -7.21
CA TYR A 122 -5.99 -9.46 -7.04
C TYR A 122 -6.11 -10.41 -8.24
N GLY A 123 -6.33 -9.85 -9.43
CA GLY A 123 -6.75 -10.58 -10.63
C GLY A 123 -5.63 -11.32 -11.37
N PHE A 124 -4.38 -11.03 -11.08
CA PHE A 124 -3.22 -11.69 -11.70
C PHE A 124 -1.98 -11.59 -10.82
N PHE A 125 -0.94 -12.36 -11.17
CA PHE A 125 0.31 -12.43 -10.42
C PHE A 125 1.51 -12.45 -11.36
N VAL A 126 2.65 -11.99 -10.84
CA VAL A 126 3.93 -12.12 -11.54
C VAL A 126 4.63 -13.42 -11.15
N PRO A 127 5.55 -13.95 -11.96
CA PRO A 127 6.35 -15.11 -11.60
C PRO A 127 7.13 -14.87 -10.30
N LEU A 128 7.33 -15.93 -9.52
CA LEU A 128 8.04 -15.86 -8.23
C LEU A 128 9.50 -15.40 -8.38
N ASP A 129 10.10 -15.68 -9.53
CA ASP A 129 11.45 -15.32 -9.93
C ASP A 129 11.54 -14.01 -10.71
N SER A 130 10.57 -13.09 -10.53
CA SER A 130 10.54 -11.80 -11.24
C SER A 130 11.61 -10.82 -10.76
N ALA A 131 12.22 -11.03 -9.59
CA ALA A 131 13.29 -10.17 -9.09
C ALA A 131 14.44 -10.10 -10.12
N GLY A 132 14.99 -8.89 -10.34
CA GLY A 132 16.01 -8.63 -11.36
C GLY A 132 15.47 -8.32 -12.75
N SER A 133 14.22 -8.66 -13.06
CA SER A 133 13.60 -8.35 -14.36
C SER A 133 13.37 -6.85 -14.53
N GLN A 134 13.38 -6.39 -15.78
CA GLN A 134 12.81 -5.09 -16.12
C GLN A 134 11.30 -5.22 -16.22
N ALA A 135 10.57 -4.25 -15.66
CA ALA A 135 9.12 -4.22 -15.73
C ALA A 135 8.62 -2.91 -16.32
N ARG A 136 7.56 -3.01 -17.10
CA ARG A 136 6.71 -1.90 -17.54
C ARG A 136 5.33 -2.13 -16.95
N VAL A 137 4.84 -1.18 -16.20
CA VAL A 137 3.61 -1.33 -15.42
C VAL A 137 2.68 -0.17 -15.72
N GLU A 138 1.43 -0.49 -16.03
CA GLU A 138 0.37 0.50 -16.16
C GLU A 138 -0.66 0.30 -15.04
N GLY A 139 -0.99 1.40 -14.34
CA GLY A 139 -1.89 1.35 -13.19
C GLY A 139 -2.16 2.71 -12.57
N VAL A 140 -2.93 2.70 -11.49
CA VAL A 140 -3.30 3.89 -10.74
C VAL A 140 -2.36 4.08 -9.55
N VAL A 141 -1.78 5.27 -9.45
CA VAL A 141 -0.94 5.64 -8.31
C VAL A 141 -1.81 5.87 -7.07
N LYS A 142 -1.37 5.36 -5.93
CA LYS A 142 -1.93 5.67 -4.61
C LYS A 142 -0.80 6.05 -3.67
N VAL A 143 -0.99 7.12 -2.94
CA VAL A 143 -0.02 7.60 -1.95
C VAL A 143 -0.68 7.59 -0.58
N ALA A 144 -0.11 6.86 0.35
CA ALA A 144 -0.58 6.79 1.72
C ALA A 144 0.52 7.25 2.69
N GLU A 145 0.14 8.03 3.70
CA GLU A 145 1.01 8.31 4.84
C GLU A 145 1.03 7.07 5.74
N LEU A 146 2.22 6.63 6.10
CA LEU A 146 2.41 5.52 7.03
C LEU A 146 2.59 6.08 8.45
N SER A 147 2.14 5.31 9.43
CA SER A 147 2.59 5.55 10.80
C SER A 147 4.06 5.16 10.94
N ASP A 148 4.78 5.79 11.88
CA ASP A 148 6.17 5.42 12.16
C ASP A 148 6.33 3.95 12.55
N ALA A 149 5.33 3.36 13.19
CA ALA A 149 5.33 1.95 13.53
C ALA A 149 5.29 1.05 12.28
N HIS A 150 4.42 1.37 11.30
CA HIS A 150 4.37 0.65 10.04
C HIS A 150 5.62 0.85 9.20
N ALA A 151 6.15 2.07 9.16
CA ALA A 151 7.40 2.35 8.46
C ALA A 151 8.55 1.51 9.02
N LYS A 152 8.73 1.49 10.35
CA LYS A 152 9.74 0.66 11.02
C LYS A 152 9.55 -0.83 10.76
N HIS A 153 8.31 -1.31 10.72
CA HIS A 153 8.02 -2.70 10.40
C HIS A 153 8.46 -3.05 8.97
N TYR A 154 8.13 -2.21 7.99
CA TYR A 154 8.57 -2.41 6.61
C TYR A 154 10.09 -2.32 6.46
N GLU A 155 10.73 -1.37 7.15
CA GLU A 155 12.18 -1.22 7.17
C GLU A 155 12.87 -2.47 7.77
N ALA A 156 12.28 -3.06 8.83
CA ALA A 156 12.77 -4.31 9.41
C ALA A 156 12.64 -5.51 8.45
N GLU A 157 11.68 -5.48 7.53
CA GLU A 157 11.53 -6.46 6.45
C GLU A 157 12.42 -6.16 5.22
N GLY A 158 13.26 -5.13 5.30
CA GLY A 158 14.20 -4.74 4.25
C GLY A 158 13.62 -3.81 3.19
N ALA A 159 12.47 -3.17 3.45
CA ALA A 159 11.97 -2.11 2.60
C ALA A 159 12.75 -0.81 2.83
N ILE A 160 12.87 0.01 1.79
CA ILE A 160 13.36 1.39 1.89
C ILE A 160 12.15 2.29 1.79
N VAL A 161 11.66 2.78 2.93
CA VAL A 161 10.43 3.56 3.01
C VAL A 161 10.69 5.01 2.57
N PRO A 162 10.02 5.50 1.51
CA PRO A 162 10.13 6.89 1.10
C PRO A 162 9.64 7.83 2.19
N ARG A 163 10.29 9.00 2.33
CA ARG A 163 9.84 10.07 3.22
C ARG A 163 9.55 11.32 2.41
N GLY A 164 8.46 11.99 2.76
CA GLY A 164 8.12 13.28 2.17
C GLY A 164 9.07 14.39 2.61
N THR A 165 8.91 15.58 2.03
CA THR A 165 9.65 16.78 2.43
C THR A 165 9.38 17.21 3.88
N ASP A 166 8.26 16.77 4.43
CA ASP A 166 7.85 16.92 5.83
C ASP A 166 8.45 15.85 6.77
N GLY A 167 9.32 14.97 6.25
CA GLY A 167 9.95 13.85 6.97
C GLY A 167 9.03 12.66 7.25
N LYS A 168 7.73 12.75 6.95
CA LYS A 168 6.79 11.67 7.23
C LYS A 168 6.97 10.51 6.27
N PRO A 169 6.91 9.27 6.78
CA PRO A 169 7.04 8.08 5.94
C PRO A 169 5.79 7.91 5.06
N ARG A 170 6.00 7.46 3.84
CA ARG A 170 4.94 7.26 2.85
C ARG A 170 5.10 5.93 2.14
N GLU A 171 3.98 5.32 1.83
CA GLU A 171 3.91 4.24 0.86
C GLU A 171 3.46 4.82 -0.48
N ILE A 172 4.23 4.56 -1.52
CA ILE A 172 3.85 4.85 -2.90
C ILE A 172 3.48 3.51 -3.52
N GLN A 173 2.22 3.39 -3.87
CA GLN A 173 1.66 2.18 -4.45
C GLN A 173 1.21 2.43 -5.88
N LEU A 174 1.45 1.49 -6.77
CA LEU A 174 0.90 1.42 -8.11
C LEU A 174 -0.04 0.23 -8.20
N VAL A 175 -1.35 0.48 -8.28
CA VAL A 175 -2.36 -0.57 -8.46
C VAL A 175 -2.42 -0.89 -9.95
N ALA A 176 -1.69 -1.92 -10.34
CA ALA A 176 -1.48 -2.28 -11.74
C ALA A 176 -2.72 -2.94 -12.36
N SER A 177 -3.11 -2.48 -13.54
CA SER A 177 -4.04 -3.17 -14.43
C SER A 177 -3.32 -4.13 -15.38
N GLY A 178 -2.06 -3.81 -15.75
CA GLY A 178 -1.25 -4.63 -16.63
C GLY A 178 0.25 -4.47 -16.35
N VAL A 179 0.99 -5.53 -16.61
CA VAL A 179 2.44 -5.61 -16.42
C VAL A 179 3.07 -6.34 -17.60
N GLU A 180 4.13 -5.78 -18.11
CA GLU A 180 5.05 -6.45 -19.04
C GLU A 180 6.40 -6.65 -18.36
N LEU A 181 6.95 -7.84 -18.45
CA LEU A 181 8.25 -8.21 -17.88
C LEU A 181 9.23 -8.62 -18.97
N ARG A 182 10.47 -8.21 -18.83
CA ARG A 182 11.62 -8.67 -19.60
C ARG A 182 12.66 -9.20 -18.62
N ARG A 183 12.97 -10.47 -18.73
CA ARG A 183 14.06 -11.06 -17.94
C ARG A 183 15.42 -10.58 -18.46
N PRO A 184 16.43 -10.51 -17.57
CA PRO A 184 17.80 -10.21 -17.96
C PRO A 184 18.33 -11.19 -18.98
#